data_ded54c773bf9e8a25e04a4c13ce1dad4
#
_entry.id   ded54c773bf9e8a25e04a4c13ce1dad4
#
_cell.length_a   1.000
_cell.length_b   1.000
_cell.length_c   1.000
_cell.angle_alpha   90.00
_cell.angle_beta   90.00
_cell.angle_gamma   90.00
#
_symmetry.space_group_name_H-M   'P 1'
#
loop_
_entity.id
_entity.type
_entity.pdbx_description
1 polymer ?
#
loop_
_entity_poly.entity_id
_entity_poly.type
_entity_poly.pdbx_seq_one_letter_code
_entity_poly.pdbx_strand_id
1 'polypeptide(L)'
;MSSLETNQLQELLRARLEDLPGKARRVVEYLLTHMREAAFISIGDVADQLDVSKAQLVRVARILGFKGYADLKNALKETVLEQVNPAAMLARAISDQDSLGERIRQMEHANIEDTWNRLREEDIKSFCDIVKGAASIYCAGWSISGMMAECLHSRLRELGLPAHQMYPGSGCLTLIEQSRCVRKDDVIIAIDLPSYSVLLTEAVKNAASLGARIITITDSPAAPVCGSAELSFYVSETSPTFGSSLIGPLFLIHVITSRLSVEMGDAAMNALAEQSRILHDERLYYPVYSLRY
;
A
#
# COMPACT_ATOMS: atom_id res chain seq x y z
N MET A 1 -0.83 31.82 9.79
CA MET A 1 -1.98 31.21 10.46
C MET A 1 -1.46 29.91 11.02
N SER A 2 -1.62 29.72 12.35
CA SER A 2 -1.16 28.56 13.10
C SER A 2 -1.67 27.26 12.45
N SER A 3 -0.80 26.25 12.39
CA SER A 3 -1.19 24.89 12.04
C SER A 3 -2.40 24.48 12.89
N LEU A 4 -3.50 24.17 12.21
CA LEU A 4 -4.67 23.61 12.90
C LEU A 4 -4.24 22.27 13.49
N GLU A 5 -4.40 22.07 14.79
CA GLU A 5 -4.14 20.75 15.40
C GLU A 5 -4.96 19.68 14.66
N THR A 6 -4.42 18.49 14.51
CA THR A 6 -4.94 17.39 13.66
C THR A 6 -6.44 17.12 13.83
N ASN A 7 -6.97 17.29 15.04
CA ASN A 7 -8.39 17.14 15.35
C ASN A 7 -9.23 18.33 14.87
N GLN A 8 -8.66 19.54 14.80
CA GLN A 8 -9.42 20.76 14.51
C GLN A 8 -10.03 20.79 13.11
N LEU A 9 -9.31 20.28 12.08
CA LEU A 9 -9.86 20.22 10.73
C LEU A 9 -11.02 19.22 10.65
N GLN A 10 -10.86 18.03 11.22
CA GLN A 10 -11.94 17.03 11.23
C GLN A 10 -13.16 17.52 12.03
N GLU A 11 -12.94 18.15 13.16
CA GLU A 11 -13.99 18.77 13.97
C GLU A 11 -14.70 19.90 13.22
N LEU A 12 -13.93 20.77 12.54
CA LEU A 12 -14.48 21.81 11.67
C LEU A 12 -15.37 21.23 10.57
N LEU A 13 -14.88 20.20 9.87
CA LEU A 13 -15.63 19.53 8.79
C LEU A 13 -16.92 18.88 9.33
N ARG A 14 -16.85 18.20 10.48
CA ARG A 14 -18.01 17.58 11.13
C ARG A 14 -19.02 18.62 11.62
N ALA A 15 -18.56 19.67 12.27
CA ALA A 15 -19.42 20.76 12.79
C ALA A 15 -20.18 21.48 11.67
N ARG A 16 -19.58 21.58 10.48
CA ARG A 16 -20.21 22.24 9.33
C ARG A 16 -21.13 21.32 8.52
N LEU A 17 -21.07 20.02 8.73
CA LEU A 17 -21.78 19.04 7.92
C LEU A 17 -23.30 19.22 7.94
N GLU A 18 -23.85 19.56 9.12
CA GLU A 18 -25.30 19.70 9.32
C GLU A 18 -25.87 20.95 8.64
N ASP A 19 -25.08 22.01 8.51
CA ASP A 19 -25.48 23.30 7.95
C ASP A 19 -25.36 23.38 6.42
N LEU A 20 -24.81 22.33 5.76
CA LEU A 20 -24.51 22.37 4.34
C LEU A 20 -25.63 21.80 3.46
N PRO A 21 -25.94 22.45 2.31
CA PRO A 21 -26.89 21.93 1.34
C PRO A 21 -26.34 20.73 0.58
N GLY A 22 -27.22 19.83 0.13
CA GLY A 22 -26.97 18.50 -0.42
C GLY A 22 -25.65 18.26 -1.16
N LYS A 23 -25.32 19.01 -2.21
CA LYS A 23 -24.06 18.80 -2.96
C LYS A 23 -22.82 19.23 -2.16
N ALA A 24 -22.89 20.27 -1.35
CA ALA A 24 -21.79 20.70 -0.50
C ALA A 24 -21.57 19.70 0.65
N ARG A 25 -22.64 19.18 1.21
CA ARG A 25 -22.61 18.11 2.21
C ARG A 25 -21.91 16.86 1.68
N ARG A 26 -22.25 16.37 0.49
CA ARG A 26 -21.56 15.24 -0.15
C ARG A 26 -20.06 15.45 -0.31
N VAL A 27 -19.64 16.67 -0.66
CA VAL A 27 -18.21 17.01 -0.74
C VAL A 27 -17.55 16.88 0.63
N VAL A 28 -18.15 17.41 1.69
CA VAL A 28 -17.57 17.35 3.04
C VAL A 28 -17.59 15.94 3.61
N GLU A 29 -18.63 15.15 3.34
CA GLU A 29 -18.69 13.72 3.68
C GLU A 29 -17.55 12.95 3.02
N TYR A 30 -17.31 13.20 1.72
CA TYR A 30 -16.18 12.61 1.01
C TYR A 30 -14.83 13.02 1.61
N LEU A 31 -14.64 14.32 1.90
CA LEU A 31 -13.40 14.79 2.53
C LEU A 31 -13.16 14.17 3.91
N LEU A 32 -14.20 13.86 4.67
CA LEU A 32 -14.09 13.18 5.96
C LEU A 32 -13.75 11.70 5.83
N THR A 33 -14.37 11.02 4.86
CA THR A 33 -14.20 9.56 4.68
C THR A 33 -12.99 9.20 3.84
N HIS A 34 -12.57 10.09 2.91
CA HIS A 34 -11.46 9.88 1.96
C HIS A 34 -10.40 10.99 2.09
N MET A 35 -10.14 11.46 3.32
CA MET A 35 -9.26 12.61 3.57
C MET A 35 -7.86 12.41 2.97
N ARG A 36 -7.29 11.22 3.12
CA ARG A 36 -5.96 10.89 2.61
C ARG A 36 -5.94 10.97 1.07
N GLU A 37 -6.93 10.40 0.40
CA GLU A 37 -7.05 10.46 -1.05
C GLU A 37 -7.23 11.90 -1.53
N ALA A 38 -8.21 12.63 -0.97
CA ALA A 38 -8.52 14.03 -1.31
C ALA A 38 -7.33 14.97 -1.13
N ALA A 39 -6.43 14.69 -0.17
CA ALA A 39 -5.23 15.47 0.07
C ALA A 39 -4.22 15.42 -1.10
N PHE A 40 -4.18 14.33 -1.86
CA PHE A 40 -3.13 14.11 -2.86
C PHE A 40 -3.61 14.14 -4.31
N ILE A 41 -4.84 13.76 -4.64
CA ILE A 41 -5.38 13.83 -6.00
C ILE A 41 -5.66 15.27 -6.46
N SER A 42 -5.85 15.47 -7.75
CA SER A 42 -6.13 16.80 -8.31
C SER A 42 -7.57 17.25 -8.00
N ILE A 43 -7.82 18.57 -8.04
CA ILE A 43 -9.19 19.11 -7.95
C ILE A 43 -10.11 18.57 -9.05
N GLY A 44 -9.53 18.20 -10.21
CA GLY A 44 -10.26 17.59 -11.32
C GLY A 44 -10.77 16.23 -10.94
N ASP A 45 -9.88 15.37 -10.42
CA ASP A 45 -10.21 14.00 -10.03
C ASP A 45 -11.27 13.97 -8.92
N VAL A 46 -11.16 14.85 -7.92
CA VAL A 46 -12.20 14.99 -6.87
C VAL A 46 -13.54 15.45 -7.47
N ALA A 47 -13.49 16.39 -8.41
CA ALA A 47 -14.70 16.89 -9.07
C ALA A 47 -15.41 15.78 -9.86
N ASP A 48 -14.64 14.99 -10.60
CA ASP A 48 -15.12 13.87 -11.42
C ASP A 48 -15.69 12.74 -10.55
N GLN A 49 -15.00 12.35 -9.46
CA GLN A 49 -15.50 11.32 -8.52
C GLN A 49 -16.84 11.68 -7.85
N LEU A 50 -17.04 12.99 -7.59
CA LEU A 50 -18.23 13.46 -6.88
C LEU A 50 -19.34 13.95 -7.82
N ASP A 51 -19.11 13.94 -9.14
CA ASP A 51 -20.00 14.55 -10.14
C ASP A 51 -20.35 15.99 -9.77
N VAL A 52 -19.30 16.81 -9.52
CA VAL A 52 -19.43 18.23 -9.21
C VAL A 52 -18.46 19.06 -10.05
N SER A 53 -18.72 20.37 -10.22
CA SER A 53 -17.78 21.25 -10.91
C SER A 53 -16.61 21.65 -9.99
N LYS A 54 -15.43 21.91 -10.57
CA LYS A 54 -14.28 22.51 -9.85
C LYS A 54 -14.66 23.80 -9.12
N ALA A 55 -15.52 24.62 -9.73
CA ALA A 55 -16.03 25.86 -9.12
C ALA A 55 -16.85 25.57 -7.83
N GLN A 56 -17.58 24.47 -7.80
CA GLN A 56 -18.33 24.04 -6.63
C GLN A 56 -17.39 23.63 -5.48
N LEU A 57 -16.30 22.90 -5.77
CA LEU A 57 -15.27 22.56 -4.77
C LEU A 57 -14.62 23.81 -4.18
N VAL A 58 -14.30 24.80 -5.02
CA VAL A 58 -13.77 26.11 -4.57
C VAL A 58 -14.79 26.84 -3.68
N ARG A 59 -16.08 26.79 -4.03
CA ARG A 59 -17.14 27.40 -3.22
C ARG A 59 -17.28 26.70 -1.87
N VAL A 60 -17.25 25.37 -1.82
CA VAL A 60 -17.29 24.59 -0.57
C VAL A 60 -16.09 24.94 0.32
N ALA A 61 -14.88 25.00 -0.23
CA ALA A 61 -13.70 25.41 0.52
C ALA A 61 -13.86 26.80 1.17
N ARG A 62 -14.47 27.76 0.46
CA ARG A 62 -14.75 29.10 1.00
C ARG A 62 -15.83 29.08 2.10
N ILE A 63 -16.87 28.28 1.98
CA ILE A 63 -17.89 28.08 3.01
C ILE A 63 -17.26 27.50 4.30
N LEU A 64 -16.27 26.61 4.15
CA LEU A 64 -15.51 26.06 5.26
C LEU A 64 -14.50 27.04 5.88
N GLY A 65 -14.34 28.24 5.32
CA GLY A 65 -13.45 29.29 5.84
C GLY A 65 -12.08 29.35 5.19
N PHE A 66 -11.82 28.56 4.15
CA PHE A 66 -10.56 28.57 3.40
C PHE A 66 -10.58 29.62 2.28
N LYS A 67 -9.42 30.12 1.88
CA LYS A 67 -9.30 31.07 0.75
C LYS A 67 -9.74 30.48 -0.57
N GLY A 68 -9.67 29.16 -0.73
CA GLY A 68 -10.07 28.38 -1.90
C GLY A 68 -9.67 26.93 -1.75
N TYR A 69 -9.89 26.13 -2.79
CA TYR A 69 -9.64 24.68 -2.73
C TYR A 69 -8.16 24.34 -2.50
N ALA A 70 -7.22 25.10 -3.04
CA ALA A 70 -5.79 24.87 -2.81
C ALA A 70 -5.41 25.03 -1.32
N ASP A 71 -5.99 26.00 -0.63
CA ASP A 71 -5.80 26.24 0.80
C ASP A 71 -6.41 25.11 1.64
N LEU A 72 -7.62 24.68 1.33
CA LEU A 72 -8.25 23.50 1.93
C LEU A 72 -7.41 22.22 1.69
N LYS A 73 -6.95 22.01 0.47
CA LYS A 73 -6.11 20.85 0.11
C LYS A 73 -4.79 20.84 0.89
N ASN A 74 -4.18 21.99 1.10
CA ASN A 74 -2.98 22.09 1.93
C ASN A 74 -3.28 21.75 3.40
N ALA A 75 -4.38 22.23 3.95
CA ALA A 75 -4.80 21.84 5.30
C ALA A 75 -5.08 20.34 5.42
N LEU A 76 -5.72 19.72 4.42
CA LEU A 76 -5.90 18.26 4.38
C LEU A 76 -4.55 17.54 4.37
N LYS A 77 -3.59 18.00 3.54
CA LYS A 77 -2.24 17.43 3.50
C LYS A 77 -1.52 17.53 4.84
N GLU A 78 -1.52 18.70 5.45
CA GLU A 78 -0.90 18.91 6.75
C GLU A 78 -1.52 17.98 7.82
N THR A 79 -2.85 17.87 7.85
CA THR A 79 -3.57 16.96 8.75
C THR A 79 -3.18 15.51 8.53
N VAL A 80 -3.14 15.05 7.28
CA VAL A 80 -2.75 13.67 6.95
C VAL A 80 -1.29 13.40 7.32
N LEU A 81 -0.37 14.32 6.99
CA LEU A 81 1.05 14.19 7.34
C LEU A 81 1.28 14.17 8.86
N GLU A 82 0.52 14.95 9.62
CA GLU A 82 0.59 14.95 11.08
C GLU A 82 0.00 13.68 11.69
N GLN A 83 -1.06 13.12 11.09
CA GLN A 83 -1.62 11.83 11.51
C GLN A 83 -0.63 10.68 11.37
N VAL A 84 0.20 10.71 10.33
CA VAL A 84 1.24 9.68 10.07
C VAL A 84 2.61 10.08 10.64
N ASN A 85 2.74 11.22 11.31
CA ASN A 85 3.97 11.61 11.98
C ASN A 85 4.24 10.66 13.17
N PRO A 86 5.34 9.89 13.16
CA PRO A 86 5.59 8.87 14.18
C PRO A 86 5.65 9.41 15.60
N ALA A 87 6.21 10.62 15.78
CA ALA A 87 6.31 11.24 17.10
C ALA A 87 4.94 11.68 17.64
N ALA A 88 4.08 12.26 16.78
CA ALA A 88 2.72 12.64 17.15
C ALA A 88 1.83 11.42 17.44
N MET A 89 1.99 10.34 16.66
CA MET A 89 1.31 9.08 16.91
C MET A 89 1.71 8.48 18.26
N LEU A 90 3.02 8.43 18.54
CA LEU A 90 3.54 7.95 19.82
C LEU A 90 3.07 8.79 21.00
N ALA A 91 3.09 10.13 20.89
CA ALA A 91 2.62 11.02 21.94
C ALA A 91 1.15 10.75 22.31
N ARG A 92 0.29 10.50 21.30
CA ARG A 92 -1.11 10.09 21.52
C ARG A 92 -1.22 8.73 22.23
N ALA A 93 -0.39 7.76 21.81
CA ALA A 93 -0.39 6.44 22.42
C ALA A 93 0.08 6.48 23.89
N ILE A 94 1.03 7.35 24.23
CA ILE A 94 1.52 7.53 25.62
C ILE A 94 0.40 8.10 26.51
N SER A 95 -0.43 9.03 26.00
CA SER A 95 -1.53 9.61 26.79
C SER A 95 -2.68 8.63 27.06
N ASP A 96 -2.75 7.50 26.35
CA ASP A 96 -3.82 6.49 26.45
C ASP A 96 -3.23 5.07 26.44
N GLN A 97 -2.28 4.83 27.35
CA GLN A 97 -1.53 3.57 27.37
C GLN A 97 -2.29 2.39 27.98
N ASP A 98 -3.27 2.63 28.86
CA ASP A 98 -3.93 1.56 29.61
C ASP A 98 -4.72 0.57 28.74
N SER A 99 -5.18 1.02 27.56
CA SER A 99 -5.93 0.18 26.60
C SER A 99 -5.15 -0.11 25.31
N LEU A 100 -3.84 0.19 25.25
CA LEU A 100 -3.06 0.13 24.03
C LEU A 100 -3.08 -1.27 23.37
N GLY A 101 -2.91 -2.34 24.15
CA GLY A 101 -2.91 -3.70 23.61
C GLY A 101 -4.25 -4.08 22.97
N GLU A 102 -5.36 -3.72 23.61
CA GLU A 102 -6.70 -3.96 23.07
C GLU A 102 -6.97 -3.13 21.80
N ARG A 103 -6.51 -1.88 21.77
CA ARG A 103 -6.61 -1.02 20.59
C ARG A 103 -5.81 -1.58 19.42
N ILE A 104 -4.57 -2.06 19.66
CA ILE A 104 -3.78 -2.75 18.62
C ILE A 104 -4.56 -3.94 18.08
N ARG A 105 -5.06 -4.81 18.96
CA ARG A 105 -5.83 -5.99 18.57
C ARG A 105 -7.04 -5.63 17.69
N GLN A 106 -7.81 -4.62 18.08
CA GLN A 106 -8.98 -4.17 17.31
C GLN A 106 -8.59 -3.59 15.95
N MET A 107 -7.52 -2.78 15.90
CA MET A 107 -7.04 -2.20 14.66
C MET A 107 -6.48 -3.25 13.70
N GLU A 108 -5.78 -4.27 14.21
CA GLU A 108 -5.28 -5.34 13.35
C GLU A 108 -6.41 -6.21 12.79
N HIS A 109 -7.47 -6.47 13.56
CA HIS A 109 -8.67 -7.08 13.02
C HIS A 109 -9.29 -6.24 11.89
N ALA A 110 -9.42 -4.93 12.11
CA ALA A 110 -9.92 -4.01 11.09
C ALA A 110 -9.00 -3.97 9.85
N ASN A 111 -7.67 -3.97 10.02
CA ASN A 111 -6.73 -3.99 8.91
C ASN A 111 -6.91 -5.24 8.02
N ILE A 112 -7.14 -6.41 8.62
CA ILE A 112 -7.42 -7.65 7.87
C ILE A 112 -8.75 -7.53 7.12
N GLU A 113 -9.83 -7.16 7.82
CA GLU A 113 -11.17 -7.04 7.22
C GLU A 113 -11.21 -5.99 6.11
N ASP A 114 -10.64 -4.81 6.32
CA ASP A 114 -10.60 -3.75 5.32
C ASP A 114 -9.76 -4.15 4.09
N THR A 115 -8.66 -4.85 4.30
CA THR A 115 -7.85 -5.37 3.19
C THR A 115 -8.63 -6.43 2.43
N TRP A 116 -9.29 -7.37 3.12
CA TRP A 116 -10.13 -8.40 2.49
C TRP A 116 -11.28 -7.81 1.67
N ASN A 117 -11.99 -6.83 2.23
CA ASN A 117 -13.14 -6.19 1.57
C ASN A 117 -12.76 -5.39 0.30
N ARG A 118 -11.48 -5.05 0.11
CA ARG A 118 -10.96 -4.39 -1.10
C ARG A 118 -10.49 -5.39 -2.15
N LEU A 119 -10.34 -6.68 -1.81
CA LEU A 119 -9.90 -7.70 -2.75
C LEU A 119 -11.05 -8.14 -3.67
N ARG A 120 -10.75 -8.25 -4.95
CA ARG A 120 -11.65 -8.84 -5.93
C ARG A 120 -11.02 -10.13 -6.47
N GLU A 121 -11.81 -11.16 -6.64
CA GLU A 121 -11.35 -12.45 -7.17
C GLU A 121 -10.69 -12.32 -8.55
N GLU A 122 -11.18 -11.36 -9.36
CA GLU A 122 -10.65 -11.06 -10.68
C GLU A 122 -9.21 -10.50 -10.61
N ASP A 123 -8.91 -9.66 -9.60
CA ASP A 123 -7.59 -9.10 -9.39
C ASP A 123 -6.60 -10.17 -8.92
N ILE A 124 -7.03 -11.07 -8.05
CA ILE A 124 -6.22 -12.21 -7.60
C ILE A 124 -5.92 -13.14 -8.78
N LYS A 125 -6.91 -13.43 -9.62
CA LYS A 125 -6.72 -14.21 -10.84
C LYS A 125 -5.76 -13.54 -11.81
N SER A 126 -5.93 -12.24 -12.04
CA SER A 126 -5.03 -11.44 -12.89
C SER A 126 -3.59 -11.48 -12.35
N PHE A 127 -3.40 -11.36 -11.04
CA PHE A 127 -2.10 -11.52 -10.39
C PHE A 127 -1.47 -12.88 -10.72
N CYS A 128 -2.22 -13.97 -10.54
CA CYS A 128 -1.72 -15.32 -10.82
C CYS A 128 -1.33 -15.47 -12.28
N ASP A 129 -2.14 -14.98 -13.22
CA ASP A 129 -1.86 -15.08 -14.65
C ASP A 129 -0.64 -14.25 -15.05
N ILE A 130 -0.48 -13.04 -14.52
CA ILE A 130 0.67 -12.16 -14.74
C ILE A 130 1.95 -12.84 -14.24
N VAL A 131 1.93 -13.33 -13.00
CA VAL A 131 3.10 -13.89 -12.33
C VAL A 131 3.54 -15.23 -12.95
N LYS A 132 2.59 -16.11 -13.31
CA LYS A 132 2.89 -17.37 -14.02
C LYS A 132 3.50 -17.16 -15.40
N GLY A 133 3.12 -16.08 -16.08
CA GLY A 133 3.61 -15.75 -17.42
C GLY A 133 4.91 -14.94 -17.45
N ALA A 134 5.45 -14.53 -16.30
CA ALA A 134 6.62 -13.66 -16.22
C ALA A 134 7.93 -14.38 -16.57
N ALA A 135 8.81 -13.72 -17.34
CA ALA A 135 10.17 -14.21 -17.57
C ALA A 135 11.03 -14.04 -16.32
N SER A 136 10.90 -12.90 -15.63
CA SER A 136 11.47 -12.65 -14.30
C SER A 136 10.50 -11.79 -13.48
N ILE A 137 10.52 -11.98 -12.16
CA ILE A 137 9.67 -11.24 -11.22
C ILE A 137 10.58 -10.45 -10.28
N TYR A 138 10.43 -9.14 -10.25
CA TYR A 138 11.19 -8.26 -9.37
C TYR A 138 10.30 -7.75 -8.25
N CYS A 139 10.60 -8.17 -7.01
CA CYS A 139 9.93 -7.65 -5.82
C CYS A 139 10.69 -6.42 -5.33
N ALA A 140 10.04 -5.26 -5.34
CA ALA A 140 10.65 -3.98 -5.03
C ALA A 140 9.93 -3.27 -3.89
N GLY A 141 10.69 -2.64 -2.99
CA GLY A 141 10.17 -1.82 -1.90
C GLY A 141 11.29 -1.02 -1.24
N TRP A 142 10.92 0.02 -0.49
CA TRP A 142 11.86 0.85 0.26
C TRP A 142 11.56 0.79 1.76
N SER A 143 12.60 0.79 2.61
CA SER A 143 12.46 0.77 4.07
C SER A 143 11.57 -0.40 4.54
N ILE A 144 10.50 -0.12 5.32
CA ILE A 144 9.57 -1.15 5.81
C ILE A 144 8.85 -1.89 4.66
N SER A 145 8.53 -1.21 3.57
CA SER A 145 7.97 -1.84 2.36
C SER A 145 8.96 -2.80 1.70
N GLY A 146 10.26 -2.58 1.86
CA GLY A 146 11.31 -3.50 1.41
C GLY A 146 11.25 -4.85 2.13
N MET A 147 10.93 -4.87 3.43
CA MET A 147 10.73 -6.12 4.19
C MET A 147 9.53 -6.91 3.67
N MET A 148 8.45 -6.21 3.27
CA MET A 148 7.28 -6.86 2.65
C MET A 148 7.63 -7.44 1.27
N ALA A 149 8.41 -6.69 0.48
CA ALA A 149 8.91 -7.16 -0.82
C ALA A 149 9.82 -8.40 -0.67
N GLU A 150 10.64 -8.46 0.37
CA GLU A 150 11.45 -9.63 0.70
C GLU A 150 10.60 -10.84 1.10
N CYS A 151 9.57 -10.62 1.92
CA CYS A 151 8.62 -11.67 2.27
C CYS A 151 7.93 -12.26 1.02
N LEU A 152 7.44 -11.39 0.12
CA LEU A 152 6.83 -11.81 -1.14
C LEU A 152 7.84 -12.55 -2.03
N HIS A 153 9.05 -12.00 -2.18
CA HIS A 153 10.15 -12.62 -2.93
C HIS A 153 10.41 -14.05 -2.43
N SER A 154 10.55 -14.23 -1.11
CA SER A 154 10.79 -15.54 -0.51
C SER A 154 9.67 -16.54 -0.84
N ARG A 155 8.40 -16.12 -0.71
CA ARG A 155 7.25 -16.96 -1.06
C ARG A 155 7.24 -17.39 -2.54
N LEU A 156 7.54 -16.46 -3.45
CA LEU A 156 7.60 -16.77 -4.88
C LEU A 156 8.76 -17.71 -5.22
N ARG A 157 9.90 -17.55 -4.52
CA ARG A 157 11.06 -18.45 -4.67
C ARG A 157 10.76 -19.86 -4.15
N GLU A 158 10.04 -20.00 -3.04
CA GLU A 158 9.56 -21.30 -2.53
C GLU A 158 8.72 -22.05 -3.57
N LEU A 159 7.94 -21.33 -4.38
CA LEU A 159 7.15 -21.90 -5.48
C LEU A 159 7.96 -22.17 -6.76
N GLY A 160 9.28 -21.99 -6.74
CA GLY A 160 10.15 -22.23 -7.88
C GLY A 160 10.10 -21.14 -8.96
N LEU A 161 9.49 -19.98 -8.68
CA LEU A 161 9.38 -18.88 -9.64
C LEU A 161 10.69 -18.09 -9.75
N PRO A 162 11.00 -17.49 -10.92
CA PRO A 162 12.20 -16.69 -11.16
C PRO A 162 12.09 -15.30 -10.50
N ALA A 163 11.92 -15.29 -9.17
CA ALA A 163 11.77 -14.07 -8.40
C ALA A 163 13.14 -13.52 -7.96
N HIS A 164 13.28 -12.21 -8.03
CA HIS A 164 14.44 -11.42 -7.65
C HIS A 164 14.03 -10.29 -6.72
N GLN A 165 14.86 -9.99 -5.75
CA GLN A 165 14.63 -8.83 -4.89
C GLN A 165 15.38 -7.61 -5.45
N MET A 166 14.69 -6.50 -5.62
CA MET A 166 15.30 -5.20 -5.87
C MET A 166 15.54 -4.53 -4.51
N TYR A 167 16.78 -4.60 -4.06
CA TYR A 167 17.17 -4.09 -2.74
C TYR A 167 18.10 -2.87 -2.86
N PRO A 168 17.74 -1.73 -2.24
CA PRO A 168 18.66 -0.59 -2.18
C PRO A 168 19.77 -0.90 -1.17
N GLY A 169 20.96 -1.15 -1.62
CA GLY A 169 22.07 -1.11 -0.69
C GLY A 169 23.15 -2.19 -0.73
N SER A 170 23.14 -3.15 -1.62
CA SER A 170 24.34 -3.95 -1.85
C SER A 170 25.12 -3.40 -3.03
N GLY A 171 26.18 -2.62 -2.70
CA GLY A 171 27.14 -2.12 -3.68
C GLY A 171 26.59 -1.04 -4.60
N CYS A 172 26.44 0.16 -4.22
CA CYS A 172 26.23 1.38 -5.03
C CYS A 172 25.06 1.41 -6.05
N LEU A 173 24.32 0.31 -6.25
CA LEU A 173 23.18 0.30 -7.19
C LEU A 173 21.90 0.76 -6.50
N THR A 174 21.34 1.87 -6.99
CA THR A 174 20.04 2.36 -6.57
C THR A 174 18.92 1.52 -7.20
N LEU A 175 17.66 1.64 -6.69
CA LEU A 175 16.50 1.01 -7.31
C LEU A 175 16.36 1.40 -8.80
N ILE A 176 16.69 2.66 -9.13
CA ILE A 176 16.63 3.17 -10.51
C ILE A 176 17.65 2.44 -11.40
N GLU A 177 18.89 2.24 -10.91
CA GLU A 177 19.91 1.50 -11.68
C GLU A 177 19.51 0.05 -11.86
N GLN A 178 18.99 -0.61 -10.84
CA GLN A 178 18.49 -1.98 -10.93
C GLN A 178 17.32 -2.11 -11.91
N SER A 179 16.42 -1.12 -11.97
CA SER A 179 15.30 -1.12 -12.91
C SER A 179 15.73 -1.10 -14.40
N ARG A 180 16.98 -0.69 -14.70
CA ARG A 180 17.52 -0.73 -16.06
C ARG A 180 17.82 -2.13 -16.57
N CYS A 181 17.92 -3.12 -15.68
CA CYS A 181 18.10 -4.52 -16.03
C CYS A 181 16.78 -5.22 -16.40
N VAL A 182 15.65 -4.62 -16.05
CA VAL A 182 14.31 -5.14 -16.36
C VAL A 182 14.04 -5.13 -17.85
N ARG A 183 13.34 -6.12 -18.36
CA ARG A 183 13.04 -6.33 -19.77
C ARG A 183 11.54 -6.36 -20.00
N LYS A 184 11.16 -6.31 -21.28
CA LYS A 184 9.80 -6.64 -21.70
C LYS A 184 9.48 -8.08 -21.25
N ASP A 185 8.26 -8.31 -20.83
CA ASP A 185 7.76 -9.58 -20.29
C ASP A 185 8.24 -9.92 -18.86
N ASP A 186 9.07 -9.06 -18.24
CA ASP A 186 9.29 -9.11 -16.80
C ASP A 186 8.15 -8.42 -16.05
N VAL A 187 8.02 -8.78 -14.78
CA VAL A 187 7.04 -8.19 -13.86
C VAL A 187 7.76 -7.50 -12.70
N ILE A 188 7.38 -6.27 -12.39
CA ILE A 188 7.74 -5.65 -11.10
C ILE A 188 6.53 -5.68 -10.19
N ILE A 189 6.70 -6.22 -8.99
CA ILE A 189 5.74 -6.10 -7.89
C ILE A 189 6.32 -5.08 -6.91
N ALA A 190 5.79 -3.87 -6.96
CA ALA A 190 6.25 -2.75 -6.13
C ALA A 190 5.34 -2.58 -4.90
N ILE A 191 5.93 -2.63 -3.72
CA ILE A 191 5.25 -2.39 -2.45
C ILE A 191 5.66 -1.02 -1.93
N ASP A 192 4.71 -0.10 -1.79
CA ASP A 192 4.96 1.28 -1.36
C ASP A 192 3.86 1.75 -0.40
N LEU A 193 4.18 1.74 0.88
CA LEU A 193 3.31 2.22 1.94
C LEU A 193 3.66 3.67 2.31
N PRO A 194 2.80 4.43 2.97
CA PRO A 194 3.16 5.77 3.45
C PRO A 194 4.41 5.73 4.37
N SER A 195 5.39 6.61 4.20
CA SER A 195 5.59 7.78 3.33
C SER A 195 6.26 7.40 2.00
N TYR A 196 5.53 7.45 0.95
CA TYR A 196 5.90 6.94 -0.39
C TYR A 196 7.29 7.30 -0.87
N SER A 197 7.97 6.33 -1.51
CA SER A 197 9.35 6.47 -1.98
C SER A 197 9.42 7.06 -3.39
N VAL A 198 10.08 8.23 -3.52
CA VAL A 198 10.38 8.81 -4.83
C VAL A 198 11.26 7.87 -5.66
N LEU A 199 12.27 7.26 -5.04
CA LEU A 199 13.19 6.35 -5.74
C LEU A 199 12.47 5.11 -6.28
N LEU A 200 11.54 4.54 -5.53
CA LEU A 200 10.75 3.39 -5.97
C LEU A 200 9.81 3.78 -7.11
N THR A 201 9.12 4.91 -6.98
CA THR A 201 8.23 5.42 -8.03
C THR A 201 8.98 5.66 -9.35
N GLU A 202 10.17 6.26 -9.32
CA GLU A 202 10.97 6.49 -10.52
C GLU A 202 11.53 5.18 -11.11
N ALA A 203 11.92 4.21 -10.29
CA ALA A 203 12.33 2.89 -10.74
C ALA A 203 11.19 2.15 -11.46
N VAL A 204 9.98 2.21 -10.90
CA VAL A 204 8.77 1.62 -11.51
C VAL A 204 8.44 2.28 -12.85
N LYS A 205 8.48 3.62 -12.93
CA LYS A 205 8.26 4.35 -14.19
C LYS A 205 9.29 3.97 -15.26
N ASN A 206 10.57 3.85 -14.86
CA ASN A 206 11.61 3.44 -15.77
C ASN A 206 11.37 2.02 -16.31
N ALA A 207 11.05 1.06 -15.45
CA ALA A 207 10.75 -0.31 -15.86
C ALA A 207 9.51 -0.40 -16.77
N ALA A 208 8.46 0.34 -16.45
CA ALA A 208 7.26 0.44 -17.29
C ALA A 208 7.60 0.98 -18.69
N SER A 209 8.50 1.98 -18.78
CA SER A 209 8.96 2.52 -20.08
C SER A 209 9.76 1.50 -20.92
N LEU A 210 10.34 0.49 -20.28
CA LEU A 210 11.05 -0.63 -20.91
C LEU A 210 10.11 -1.79 -21.30
N GLY A 211 8.82 -1.67 -20.99
CA GLY A 211 7.79 -2.64 -21.35
C GLY A 211 7.51 -3.71 -20.28
N ALA A 212 8.03 -3.55 -19.07
CA ALA A 212 7.70 -4.42 -17.95
C ALA A 212 6.25 -4.21 -17.50
N ARG A 213 5.63 -5.29 -17.01
CA ARG A 213 4.32 -5.23 -16.38
C ARG A 213 4.47 -4.82 -14.92
N ILE A 214 3.60 -3.95 -14.44
CA ILE A 214 3.69 -3.38 -13.10
C ILE A 214 2.50 -3.81 -12.25
N ILE A 215 2.79 -4.44 -11.12
CA ILE A 215 1.82 -4.71 -10.05
C ILE A 215 2.20 -3.85 -8.85
N THR A 216 1.23 -3.23 -8.20
CA THR A 216 1.49 -2.45 -6.99
C THR A 216 0.69 -2.96 -5.80
N ILE A 217 1.31 -2.88 -4.61
CA ILE A 217 0.66 -3.10 -3.32
C ILE A 217 0.88 -1.83 -2.50
N THR A 218 -0.21 -1.13 -2.18
CA THR A 218 -0.18 0.15 -1.48
C THR A 218 -1.46 0.36 -0.68
N ASP A 219 -1.62 1.48 0.01
CA ASP A 219 -2.80 1.79 0.82
C ASP A 219 -3.90 2.53 0.04
N SER A 220 -3.52 3.21 -1.05
CA SER A 220 -4.42 4.15 -1.75
C SER A 220 -4.17 4.20 -3.25
N PRO A 221 -5.22 4.34 -4.08
CA PRO A 221 -5.07 4.60 -5.52
C PRO A 221 -4.35 5.93 -5.82
N ALA A 222 -4.28 6.85 -4.85
CA ALA A 222 -3.53 8.09 -4.96
C ALA A 222 -2.02 7.94 -4.72
N ALA A 223 -1.53 6.75 -4.36
CA ALA A 223 -0.11 6.50 -4.18
C ALA A 223 0.65 6.72 -5.51
N PRO A 224 1.79 7.44 -5.49
CA PRO A 224 2.51 7.79 -6.73
C PRO A 224 2.94 6.57 -7.56
N VAL A 225 3.18 5.43 -6.92
CA VAL A 225 3.58 4.18 -7.57
C VAL A 225 2.49 3.59 -8.48
N CYS A 226 1.21 3.92 -8.23
CA CYS A 226 0.07 3.45 -9.03
C CYS A 226 0.02 4.03 -10.44
N GLY A 227 0.70 5.15 -10.70
CA GLY A 227 0.63 5.85 -11.99
C GLY A 227 1.10 5.04 -13.20
N SER A 228 1.83 3.94 -13.00
CA SER A 228 2.29 3.02 -14.06
C SER A 228 1.76 1.60 -13.88
N ALA A 229 0.90 1.36 -12.90
CA ALA A 229 0.43 0.03 -12.57
C ALA A 229 -0.61 -0.51 -13.55
N GLU A 230 -0.44 -1.76 -13.95
CA GLU A 230 -1.46 -2.55 -14.65
C GLU A 230 -2.46 -3.15 -13.67
N LEU A 231 -1.98 -3.52 -12.48
CA LEU A 231 -2.78 -4.09 -11.39
C LEU A 231 -2.35 -3.46 -10.07
N SER A 232 -3.31 -3.08 -9.25
CA SER A 232 -3.05 -2.50 -7.92
C SER A 232 -3.88 -3.17 -6.85
N PHE A 233 -3.23 -3.56 -5.76
CA PHE A 233 -3.88 -4.02 -4.54
C PHE A 233 -3.80 -2.95 -3.47
N TYR A 234 -4.90 -2.75 -2.76
CA TYR A 234 -4.98 -1.75 -1.70
C TYR A 234 -5.15 -2.42 -0.34
N VAL A 235 -4.24 -2.14 0.57
CA VAL A 235 -4.20 -2.70 1.91
C VAL A 235 -4.54 -1.66 2.96
N SER A 236 -5.02 -2.11 4.12
CA SER A 236 -5.12 -1.28 5.31
C SER A 236 -3.87 -1.47 6.18
N GLU A 237 -3.28 -0.37 6.62
CA GLU A 237 -2.02 -0.34 7.36
C GLU A 237 -2.09 0.52 8.63
N THR A 238 -3.30 0.74 9.14
CA THR A 238 -3.55 1.62 10.28
C THR A 238 -2.88 1.10 11.55
N SER A 239 -2.26 2.00 12.30
CA SER A 239 -1.59 1.69 13.57
C SER A 239 -1.99 2.73 14.64
N PRO A 240 -2.14 2.35 15.90
CA PRO A 240 -2.42 3.28 16.99
C PRO A 240 -1.16 3.96 17.54
N THR A 241 0.03 3.57 17.06
CA THR A 241 1.32 4.09 17.52
C THR A 241 2.13 4.65 16.36
N PHE A 242 3.45 4.46 16.36
CA PHE A 242 4.33 4.90 15.29
C PHE A 242 4.37 3.88 14.14
N GLY A 243 4.49 4.41 12.93
CA GLY A 243 4.63 3.59 11.71
C GLY A 243 3.32 2.92 11.27
N SER A 244 3.37 2.32 10.09
CA SER A 244 2.25 1.56 9.52
C SER A 244 2.21 0.15 10.09
N SER A 245 1.00 -0.42 10.26
CA SER A 245 0.84 -1.85 10.52
C SER A 245 1.26 -2.67 9.31
N LEU A 246 1.88 -3.80 9.56
CA LEU A 246 2.29 -4.76 8.52
C LEU A 246 1.29 -5.91 8.35
N ILE A 247 0.29 -6.01 9.21
CA ILE A 247 -0.63 -7.16 9.24
C ILE A 247 -1.50 -7.21 7.97
N GLY A 248 -2.10 -6.09 7.56
CA GLY A 248 -2.87 -6.04 6.32
C GLY A 248 -2.03 -6.39 5.07
N PRO A 249 -0.86 -5.77 4.86
CA PRO A 249 0.06 -6.15 3.78
C PRO A 249 0.49 -7.61 3.81
N LEU A 250 0.87 -8.16 4.97
CA LEU A 250 1.25 -9.57 5.11
C LEU A 250 0.08 -10.52 4.85
N PHE A 251 -1.11 -10.16 5.32
CA PHE A 251 -2.33 -10.91 5.02
C PHE A 251 -2.57 -10.99 3.50
N LEU A 252 -2.48 -9.86 2.78
CA LEU A 252 -2.60 -9.84 1.32
C LEU A 252 -1.55 -10.74 0.67
N ILE A 253 -0.26 -10.60 1.04
CA ILE A 253 0.83 -11.42 0.51
C ILE A 253 0.52 -12.91 0.70
N HIS A 254 0.03 -13.29 1.89
CA HIS A 254 -0.35 -14.68 2.16
C HIS A 254 -1.51 -15.14 1.27
N VAL A 255 -2.55 -14.33 1.11
CA VAL A 255 -3.71 -14.65 0.25
C VAL A 255 -3.28 -14.88 -1.20
N ILE A 256 -2.56 -13.92 -1.82
CA ILE A 256 -2.20 -14.00 -3.24
C ILE A 256 -1.19 -15.12 -3.52
N THR A 257 -0.24 -15.36 -2.62
CA THR A 257 0.74 -16.44 -2.80
C THR A 257 0.14 -17.82 -2.55
N SER A 258 -0.79 -17.95 -1.59
CA SER A 258 -1.53 -19.21 -1.38
C SER A 258 -2.44 -19.52 -2.58
N ARG A 259 -3.12 -18.51 -3.12
CA ARG A 259 -3.94 -18.71 -4.33
C ARG A 259 -3.07 -19.11 -5.51
N LEU A 260 -1.95 -18.44 -5.72
CA LEU A 260 -0.98 -18.76 -6.75
C LEU A 260 -0.48 -20.19 -6.65
N SER A 261 -0.13 -20.68 -5.44
CA SER A 261 0.33 -22.05 -5.23
C SER A 261 -0.72 -23.09 -5.61
N VAL A 262 -1.99 -22.84 -5.27
CA VAL A 262 -3.10 -23.71 -5.66
C VAL A 262 -3.30 -23.74 -7.18
N GLU A 263 -3.21 -22.59 -7.85
CA GLU A 263 -3.33 -22.52 -9.31
C GLU A 263 -2.13 -23.11 -10.07
N MET A 264 -0.94 -23.11 -9.47
CA MET A 264 0.24 -23.77 -10.04
C MET A 264 0.17 -25.30 -9.90
N GLY A 265 -0.60 -25.83 -8.95
CA GLY A 265 -0.83 -27.28 -8.78
C GLY A 265 0.45 -28.08 -8.68
N ASP A 266 0.64 -29.06 -9.58
CA ASP A 266 1.79 -29.97 -9.58
C ASP A 266 3.13 -29.24 -9.67
N ALA A 267 3.20 -28.11 -10.36
CA ALA A 267 4.44 -27.32 -10.47
C ALA A 267 4.86 -26.77 -9.09
N ALA A 268 3.91 -26.25 -8.31
CA ALA A 268 4.18 -25.80 -6.95
C ALA A 268 4.55 -26.96 -6.01
N MET A 269 3.83 -28.09 -6.11
CA MET A 269 4.15 -29.29 -5.32
C MET A 269 5.56 -29.79 -5.58
N ASN A 270 5.98 -29.85 -6.84
CA ASN A 270 7.32 -30.30 -7.22
C ASN A 270 8.41 -29.34 -6.72
N ALA A 271 8.19 -28.02 -6.81
CA ALA A 271 9.12 -27.01 -6.33
C ALA A 271 9.29 -27.09 -4.79
N LEU A 272 8.20 -27.23 -4.04
CA LEU A 272 8.23 -27.37 -2.58
C LEU A 272 8.90 -28.69 -2.15
N ALA A 273 8.66 -29.79 -2.86
CA ALA A 273 9.31 -31.08 -2.59
C ALA A 273 10.82 -31.00 -2.83
N GLU A 274 11.25 -30.37 -3.91
CA GLU A 274 12.68 -30.19 -4.21
C GLU A 274 13.35 -29.28 -3.16
N GLN A 275 12.70 -28.18 -2.77
CA GLN A 275 13.20 -27.32 -1.69
C GLN A 275 13.35 -28.10 -0.39
N SER A 276 12.34 -28.90 0.00
CA SER A 276 12.38 -29.74 1.21
C SER A 276 13.54 -30.75 1.14
N ARG A 277 13.81 -31.34 -0.03
CA ARG A 277 14.93 -32.25 -0.24
C ARG A 277 16.28 -31.52 -0.01
N ILE A 278 16.46 -30.35 -0.61
CA ILE A 278 17.68 -29.54 -0.44
C ILE A 278 17.90 -29.17 1.03
N LEU A 279 16.86 -28.69 1.72
CA LEU A 279 16.94 -28.28 3.13
C LEU A 279 17.26 -29.49 4.04
N HIS A 280 16.79 -30.70 3.69
CA HIS A 280 17.10 -31.93 4.39
C HIS A 280 18.56 -32.36 4.16
N ASP A 281 19.01 -32.39 2.91
CA ASP A 281 20.37 -32.80 2.52
C ASP A 281 21.43 -31.82 3.10
N GLU A 282 21.16 -30.55 3.15
CA GLU A 282 22.00 -29.49 3.74
C GLU A 282 21.97 -29.51 5.29
N ARG A 283 21.14 -30.31 5.91
CA ARG A 283 20.94 -30.40 7.37
C ARG A 283 20.68 -29.03 8.04
N LEU A 284 19.96 -28.17 7.35
CA LEU A 284 19.68 -26.81 7.82
C LEU A 284 18.70 -26.77 9.00
N TYR A 285 17.95 -27.85 9.22
CA TYR A 285 17.01 -27.97 10.33
C TYR A 285 17.30 -29.19 11.19
N TYR A 286 16.90 -29.15 12.45
CA TYR A 286 17.00 -30.31 13.34
C TYR A 286 16.10 -31.45 12.82
N PRO A 287 16.60 -32.68 12.63
CA PRO A 287 15.86 -33.78 12.00
C PRO A 287 14.56 -34.13 12.72
N VAL A 288 14.47 -33.86 14.04
CA VAL A 288 13.28 -34.14 14.85
C VAL A 288 12.13 -33.15 14.57
N TYR A 289 12.47 -31.95 14.09
CA TYR A 289 11.52 -30.87 13.84
C TYR A 289 11.35 -30.57 12.35
N SER A 290 12.13 -31.21 11.46
CA SER A 290 11.96 -31.05 10.03
C SER A 290 10.61 -31.63 9.61
N LEU A 291 9.84 -30.84 8.86
CA LEU A 291 8.63 -31.33 8.23
C LEU A 291 9.02 -32.48 7.29
N ARG A 292 8.48 -33.68 7.57
CA ARG A 292 8.56 -34.82 6.66
C ARG A 292 7.41 -34.66 5.66
N TYR A 293 7.72 -34.21 4.48
CA TYR A 293 6.78 -34.23 3.36
C TYR A 293 6.90 -35.55 2.61
#